data_6f5374a6135725cbca10f660d8707d95
#
_entry.id   6f5374a6135725cbca10f660d8707d95
#
_cell.length_a   1.000
_cell.length_b   1.000
_cell.length_c   1.000
_cell.angle_alpha   90.00
_cell.angle_beta   90.00
_cell.angle_gamma   90.00
#
_symmetry.space_group_name_H-M   'P 1'
#
loop_
_entity.id
_entity.type
_entity.pdbx_description
1 polymer ?
#
loop_
_entity_poly.entity_id
_entity_poly.type
_entity_poly.pdbx_seq_one_letter_code
_entity_poly.pdbx_strand_id
1 'polypeptide(L)'
;MFAGPQPRPGACTVAAFIARLSQYPADALCCGTFWLQEDFLTLDAQLTEEQVGQAMEVAEDSHDADIGFNWEHLRYAIDAVKRP
;
A
#
# COMPACT_ATOMS: atom_id res chain seq x y z
N MET A 1 23.61 7.42 9.73
CA MET A 1 22.78 6.35 10.19
C MET A 1 21.32 6.81 10.31
N PHE A 2 20.43 6.07 9.78
CA PHE A 2 19.04 6.43 9.85
C PHE A 2 18.52 6.33 11.28
N ALA A 3 17.94 7.40 11.78
CA ALA A 3 17.46 7.46 13.15
C ALA A 3 15.96 7.65 13.25
N GLY A 4 15.26 7.58 12.14
CA GLY A 4 13.82 7.78 12.16
C GLY A 4 13.08 6.61 12.78
N PRO A 5 11.78 6.76 12.97
CA PRO A 5 10.99 5.68 13.55
C PRO A 5 10.97 4.47 12.64
N GLN A 6 10.92 3.30 13.25
CA GLN A 6 10.82 2.06 12.52
C GLN A 6 9.43 1.92 11.94
N PRO A 7 9.29 1.38 10.73
CA PRO A 7 7.96 1.07 10.21
C PRO A 7 7.27 0.06 11.11
N ARG A 8 6.00 0.25 11.35
CA ARG A 8 5.23 -0.72 12.10
C ARG A 8 5.07 -1.99 11.26
N PRO A 9 4.97 -3.17 11.92
CA PRO A 9 4.66 -4.38 11.17
C PRO A 9 3.38 -4.17 10.36
N GLY A 10 3.42 -4.51 9.09
CA GLY A 10 2.30 -4.31 8.20
C GLY A 10 2.11 -2.89 7.70
N ALA A 11 3.00 -1.96 8.04
CA ALA A 11 2.88 -0.59 7.56
C ALA A 11 3.07 -0.53 6.05
N CYS A 12 2.23 0.29 5.40
CA CYS A 12 2.27 0.47 3.96
C CYS A 12 2.96 1.78 3.66
N THR A 13 4.29 1.77 3.69
CA THR A 13 5.08 2.96 3.45
C THR A 13 6.14 2.67 2.40
N VAL A 14 6.65 3.74 1.80
CA VAL A 14 7.76 3.61 0.86
C VAL A 14 8.96 2.97 1.53
N ALA A 15 9.24 3.34 2.78
CA ALA A 15 10.36 2.77 3.50
C ALA A 15 10.22 1.27 3.69
N ALA A 16 9.01 0.81 4.05
CA ALA A 16 8.78 -0.62 4.21
C ALA A 16 8.94 -1.36 2.89
N PHE A 17 8.48 -0.76 1.80
CA PHE A 17 8.59 -1.35 0.48
C PHE A 17 10.06 -1.48 0.06
N ILE A 18 10.82 -0.42 0.30
CA ILE A 18 12.25 -0.43 0.00
C ILE A 18 12.96 -1.52 0.80
N ALA A 19 12.59 -1.66 2.08
CA ALA A 19 13.21 -2.66 2.93
C ALA A 19 12.98 -4.07 2.40
N ARG A 20 11.76 -4.33 1.91
CA ARG A 20 11.46 -5.64 1.34
C ARG A 20 12.25 -5.90 0.07
N LEU A 21 12.37 -4.89 -0.78
CA LEU A 21 13.13 -5.04 -2.02
C LEU A 21 14.62 -5.17 -1.76
N SER A 22 15.10 -4.56 -0.69
CA SER A 22 16.53 -4.57 -0.36
C SER A 22 17.05 -5.95 0.02
N GLN A 23 16.16 -6.92 0.25
CA GLN A 23 16.57 -8.27 0.55
C GLN A 23 17.14 -9.00 -0.68
N TYR A 24 16.99 -8.42 -1.85
CA TYR A 24 17.41 -9.05 -3.10
C TYR A 24 18.54 -8.26 -3.74
N PRO A 25 19.39 -8.91 -4.56
CA PRO A 25 20.43 -8.17 -5.27
C PRO A 25 19.83 -7.06 -6.14
N ALA A 26 20.57 -5.97 -6.25
CA ALA A 26 20.07 -4.82 -6.99
C ALA A 26 19.83 -5.12 -8.46
N ASP A 27 20.55 -6.11 -9.02
CA ASP A 27 20.41 -6.46 -10.43
C ASP A 27 19.52 -7.68 -10.66
N ALA A 28 18.82 -8.15 -9.62
CA ALA A 28 17.85 -9.22 -9.77
C ALA A 28 16.69 -8.74 -10.64
N LEU A 29 16.24 -9.59 -11.54
CA LEU A 29 15.09 -9.26 -12.35
C LEU A 29 13.86 -9.17 -11.47
N CYS A 30 13.03 -8.16 -11.74
CA CYS A 30 11.88 -7.90 -10.88
C CYS A 30 10.85 -7.10 -11.67
N CYS A 31 9.60 -7.38 -11.44
CA CYS A 31 8.55 -6.56 -12.01
C CYS A 31 7.38 -6.50 -11.03
N GLY A 32 6.55 -5.49 -11.22
CA GLY A 32 5.41 -5.33 -10.35
C GLY A 32 4.84 -3.93 -10.45
N THR A 33 3.88 -3.65 -9.60
CA THR A 33 3.28 -2.34 -9.51
C THR A 33 3.20 -1.92 -8.05
N PHE A 34 3.01 -0.62 -7.84
CA PHE A 34 2.75 -0.11 -6.50
C PHE A 34 1.76 1.04 -6.61
N TRP A 35 1.09 1.32 -5.50
CA TRP A 35 0.07 2.35 -5.43
C TRP A 35 0.44 3.33 -4.33
N LEU A 36 0.32 4.59 -4.64
CA LEU A 36 0.67 5.66 -3.71
C LEU A 36 -0.61 6.30 -3.17
N GLN A 37 -0.44 7.15 -2.16
CA GLN A 37 -1.56 7.86 -1.56
C GLN A 37 -2.40 8.59 -2.60
N GLU A 38 -1.76 9.20 -3.58
CA GLU A 38 -2.50 9.96 -4.59
C GLU A 38 -3.37 9.09 -5.47
N ASP A 39 -3.05 7.80 -5.60
CA ASP A 39 -3.93 6.91 -6.35
C ASP A 39 -5.24 6.70 -5.61
N PHE A 40 -5.18 6.56 -4.30
CA PHE A 40 -6.39 6.43 -3.49
C PHE A 40 -7.19 7.72 -3.52
N LEU A 41 -6.52 8.87 -3.49
CA LEU A 41 -7.19 10.15 -3.54
C LEU A 41 -7.82 10.44 -4.90
N THR A 42 -7.32 9.81 -5.95
CA THR A 42 -7.94 9.90 -7.27
C THR A 42 -9.33 9.26 -7.24
N LEU A 43 -9.48 8.18 -6.49
CA LEU A 43 -10.78 7.51 -6.37
C LEU A 43 -11.71 8.22 -5.41
N ASP A 44 -11.16 8.79 -4.33
CA ASP A 44 -11.96 9.49 -3.34
C ASP A 44 -11.11 10.59 -2.72
N ALA A 45 -11.30 11.81 -3.21
CA ALA A 45 -10.48 12.95 -2.80
C ALA A 45 -10.74 13.40 -1.37
N GLN A 46 -11.78 12.87 -0.73
CA GLN A 46 -12.13 13.28 0.63
C GLN A 46 -11.53 12.40 1.70
N LEU A 47 -10.74 11.39 1.31
CA LEU A 47 -10.08 10.54 2.28
C LEU A 47 -9.06 11.34 3.08
N THR A 48 -9.03 11.10 4.39
CA THR A 48 -7.96 11.64 5.21
C THR A 48 -6.72 10.78 5.04
N GLU A 49 -5.58 11.30 5.47
CA GLU A 49 -4.34 10.54 5.41
C GLU A 49 -4.44 9.24 6.20
N GLU A 50 -5.10 9.30 7.34
CA GLU A 50 -5.30 8.11 8.15
C GLU A 50 -6.15 7.09 7.43
N GLN A 51 -7.21 7.54 6.76
CA GLN A 51 -8.07 6.63 6.02
C GLN A 51 -7.34 6.01 4.84
N VAL A 52 -6.46 6.77 4.19
CA VAL A 52 -5.65 6.21 3.11
C VAL A 52 -4.77 5.08 3.64
N GLY A 53 -4.12 5.32 4.78
CA GLY A 53 -3.28 4.28 5.39
C GLY A 53 -4.08 3.03 5.74
N GLN A 54 -5.27 3.23 6.31
CA GLN A 54 -6.14 2.10 6.65
C GLN A 54 -6.60 1.35 5.41
N ALA A 55 -6.91 2.08 4.34
CA ALA A 55 -7.33 1.44 3.09
C ALA A 55 -6.19 0.65 2.48
N MET A 56 -4.97 1.15 2.57
CA MET A 56 -3.81 0.42 2.08
C MET A 56 -3.63 -0.90 2.84
N GLU A 57 -3.84 -0.89 4.15
CA GLU A 57 -3.73 -2.11 4.93
C GLU A 57 -4.80 -3.11 4.53
N VAL A 58 -6.02 -2.64 4.31
CA VAL A 58 -7.09 -3.53 3.84
C VAL A 58 -6.74 -4.12 2.48
N ALA A 59 -6.20 -3.30 1.59
CA ALA A 59 -5.84 -3.76 0.25
C ALA A 59 -4.75 -4.83 0.31
N GLU A 60 -3.75 -4.63 1.18
CA GLU A 60 -2.68 -5.62 1.34
C GLU A 60 -3.19 -6.92 1.94
N ASP A 61 -4.05 -6.80 2.95
CA ASP A 61 -4.56 -7.98 3.64
C ASP A 61 -5.50 -8.80 2.75
N SER A 62 -6.23 -8.16 1.85
CA SER A 62 -7.19 -8.85 1.00
C SER A 62 -6.66 -9.11 -0.40
N HIS A 63 -5.37 -8.95 -0.60
CA HIS A 63 -4.74 -9.18 -1.88
C HIS A 63 -4.93 -10.61 -2.35
N ASP A 64 -5.35 -10.78 -3.59
CA ASP A 64 -5.52 -12.07 -4.23
C ASP A 64 -4.59 -12.11 -5.44
N ALA A 65 -3.67 -13.06 -5.46
CA ALA A 65 -2.66 -13.14 -6.51
C ALA A 65 -3.28 -13.35 -7.90
N ASP A 66 -4.44 -14.00 -7.95
CA ASP A 66 -5.12 -14.23 -9.23
C ASP A 66 -5.76 -12.96 -9.78
N ILE A 67 -6.20 -12.07 -8.89
CA ILE A 67 -6.85 -10.83 -9.28
C ILE A 67 -5.85 -9.69 -9.36
N GLY A 68 -4.91 -9.66 -8.41
CA GLY A 68 -3.92 -8.60 -8.33
C GLY A 68 -4.51 -7.30 -7.81
N PHE A 69 -3.70 -6.26 -7.88
CA PHE A 69 -4.12 -4.91 -7.49
C PHE A 69 -4.63 -4.19 -8.73
N ASN A 70 -5.83 -3.62 -8.62
CA ASN A 70 -6.40 -2.80 -9.67
C ASN A 70 -7.31 -1.77 -9.02
N TRP A 71 -7.90 -0.91 -9.84
CA TRP A 71 -8.72 0.18 -9.31
C TRP A 71 -9.91 -0.33 -8.51
N GLU A 72 -10.48 -1.45 -8.90
CA GLU A 72 -11.60 -2.03 -8.17
C GLU A 72 -11.18 -2.53 -6.80
N HIS A 73 -9.99 -3.12 -6.72
CA HIS A 73 -9.46 -3.58 -5.44
C HIS A 73 -9.25 -2.41 -4.49
N LEU A 74 -8.72 -1.30 -5.01
CA LEU A 74 -8.56 -0.11 -4.21
C LEU A 74 -9.90 0.45 -3.74
N ARG A 75 -10.90 0.41 -4.61
CA ARG A 75 -12.24 0.85 -4.25
C ARG A 75 -12.81 0.02 -3.13
N TYR A 76 -12.65 -1.28 -3.22
CA TYR A 76 -13.10 -2.18 -2.18
C TYR A 76 -12.47 -1.81 -0.84
N ALA A 77 -11.17 -1.56 -0.84
CA ALA A 77 -10.46 -1.22 0.39
C ALA A 77 -10.95 0.11 0.96
N ILE A 78 -11.20 1.10 0.10
CA ILE A 78 -11.73 2.38 0.52
C ILE A 78 -13.10 2.22 1.14
N ASP A 79 -13.97 1.45 0.50
CA ASP A 79 -15.31 1.21 1.01
C ASP A 79 -15.27 0.55 2.38
N ALA A 80 -14.36 -0.40 2.57
CA ALA A 80 -14.24 -1.10 3.85
C ALA A 80 -13.86 -0.14 4.97
N VAL A 81 -13.01 0.84 4.66
CA VAL A 81 -12.56 1.80 5.66
C VAL A 81 -13.65 2.82 5.98
N LYS A 82 -14.46 3.19 4.99
CA LYS A 82 -15.48 4.23 5.17
C LYS A 82 -16.75 3.69 5.78
N ARG A 83 -16.93 2.40 5.81
CA ARG A 83 -18.12 1.81 6.44
C ARG A 83 -17.95 1.82 7.95
N PRO A 84 -19.03 2.18 8.66
CA PRO A 84 -19.00 2.16 10.13
C PRO A 84 -18.86 0.75 10.67
#